data_97d10ab7cd9673d94f1491b76465da4f
#
_entry.id   97d10ab7cd9673d94f1491b76465da4f
#
_cell.length_a   1.000
_cell.length_b   1.000
_cell.length_c   1.000
_cell.angle_alpha   90.00
_cell.angle_beta   90.00
_cell.angle_gamma   90.00
#
_symmetry.space_group_name_H-M   'P 1'
#
loop_
_entity.id
_entity.type
_entity.pdbx_description
1 polymer ?
#
loop_
_entity_poly.entity_id
_entity_poly.type
_entity_poly.pdbx_seq_one_letter_code
_entity_poly.pdbx_strand_id
1 'polypeptide(L)'
;MTDKNTDLVLQSPQIEDVIQYFADAQDVKQSSRDLYRRAVSLFFDWVANTGRQVQALTAADVIQYKEQLLEGGLSALTVGGYINALRRFYAWTEANKLYPNIAASVHAPRRKMEFKKQPLSVAKVGELLAYESEQSARDRAIVNLMVRTGLRCVEVARANVGDVTFMGCDNVRVLMVQGKGRDEKDNYVVLTAAAWQPIREYLDTRKGAKDTDPLFVCESNHATSDGRLTTRTISAIAKRGLQGVGLDNKAFTAHSLRHTAGTNILRAGGSLEQAQMMLRHASPSTTEIYSRMALNERRLTQGGEGLLDRLYNFN
;
A
#
# COMPACT_ATOMS: atom_id res chain seq x y z
N MET A 1 12.88 50.93 -22.33
CA MET A 1 13.02 49.54 -22.76
C MET A 1 12.13 48.68 -21.89
N THR A 2 10.94 48.47 -22.36
CA THR A 2 9.89 47.74 -21.66
C THR A 2 10.15 46.23 -21.81
N ASP A 3 10.27 45.58 -20.69
CA ASP A 3 10.51 44.14 -20.56
C ASP A 3 9.32 43.34 -21.13
N LYS A 4 9.48 42.83 -22.33
CA LYS A 4 8.52 41.98 -23.07
C LYS A 4 8.67 40.51 -22.73
N ASN A 5 8.65 40.10 -21.45
CA ASN A 5 8.84 38.67 -21.18
C ASN A 5 8.08 38.13 -19.96
N THR A 6 6.89 38.72 -19.65
CA THR A 6 6.12 38.25 -18.47
C THR A 6 4.68 37.84 -18.81
N ASP A 7 4.30 37.78 -20.07
CA ASP A 7 2.93 37.39 -20.48
C ASP A 7 2.86 35.99 -21.05
N LEU A 8 3.30 34.98 -20.30
CA LEU A 8 2.80 33.61 -20.48
C LEU A 8 1.44 33.51 -19.81
N VAL A 9 0.43 34.07 -20.49
CA VAL A 9 -0.98 33.87 -20.14
C VAL A 9 -1.29 32.39 -20.31
N LEU A 10 -1.29 31.67 -19.19
CA LEU A 10 -1.73 30.27 -19.13
C LEU A 10 -3.25 30.22 -19.42
N GLN A 11 -3.63 30.14 -20.68
CA GLN A 11 -4.99 29.77 -21.10
C GLN A 11 -5.19 28.27 -20.84
N SER A 12 -6.43 27.81 -20.68
CA SER A 12 -6.77 26.41 -20.31
C SER A 12 -5.97 25.30 -21.03
N PRO A 13 -5.77 25.34 -22.36
CA PRO A 13 -4.96 24.31 -23.05
C PRO A 13 -3.48 24.34 -22.66
N GLN A 14 -2.96 25.50 -22.26
CA GLN A 14 -1.56 25.64 -21.82
C GLN A 14 -1.33 25.11 -20.40
N ILE A 15 -2.35 25.06 -19.54
CA ILE A 15 -2.24 24.51 -18.18
C ILE A 15 -2.04 23.01 -18.24
N GLU A 16 -2.76 22.29 -19.09
CA GLU A 16 -2.60 20.85 -19.26
C GLU A 16 -1.18 20.49 -19.74
N ASP A 17 -0.62 21.26 -20.67
CA ASP A 17 0.75 21.08 -21.15
C ASP A 17 1.76 21.30 -20.00
N VAL A 18 1.59 22.35 -19.22
CA VAL A 18 2.46 22.63 -18.05
C VAL A 18 2.39 21.52 -17.01
N ILE A 19 1.19 20.98 -16.75
CA ILE A 19 1.00 19.85 -15.84
C ILE A 19 1.68 18.59 -16.38
N GLN A 20 1.60 18.35 -17.69
CA GLN A 20 2.28 17.21 -18.30
C GLN A 20 3.80 17.37 -18.24
N TYR A 21 4.34 18.56 -18.61
CA TYR A 21 5.77 18.85 -18.46
C TYR A 21 6.27 18.69 -17.03
N PHE A 22 5.51 19.17 -16.05
CA PHE A 22 5.84 18.96 -14.65
C PHE A 22 5.91 17.48 -14.30
N ALA A 23 4.91 16.69 -14.69
CA ALA A 23 4.86 15.26 -14.38
C ALA A 23 6.06 14.51 -15.00
N ASP A 24 6.41 14.84 -16.25
CA ASP A 24 7.51 14.21 -16.97
C ASP A 24 8.88 14.61 -16.41
N ALA A 25 8.99 15.83 -15.88
CA ALA A 25 10.22 16.33 -15.23
C ALA A 25 10.49 15.70 -13.85
N GLN A 26 9.55 14.92 -13.29
CA GLN A 26 9.75 14.29 -11.98
C GLN A 26 10.52 12.97 -12.12
N ASP A 27 11.67 12.87 -11.42
CA ASP A 27 12.44 11.62 -11.31
C ASP A 27 11.75 10.66 -10.30
N VAL A 28 10.63 10.12 -10.72
CA VAL A 28 9.83 9.16 -9.93
C VAL A 28 9.17 8.14 -10.87
N LYS A 29 8.68 7.04 -10.31
CA LYS A 29 7.96 6.02 -11.08
C LYS A 29 6.68 6.55 -11.73
N GLN A 30 6.29 5.99 -12.87
CA GLN A 30 5.13 6.41 -13.66
C GLN A 30 3.87 6.55 -12.81
N SER A 31 3.58 5.61 -11.91
CA SER A 31 2.42 5.69 -11.01
C SER A 31 2.43 6.91 -10.07
N SER A 32 3.59 7.44 -9.74
CA SER A 32 3.72 8.68 -8.96
C SER A 32 3.53 9.91 -9.85
N ARG A 33 4.04 9.87 -11.10
CA ARG A 33 3.79 10.92 -12.10
C ARG A 33 2.30 11.05 -12.39
N ASP A 34 1.60 9.93 -12.58
CA ASP A 34 0.15 9.89 -12.80
C ASP A 34 -0.62 10.46 -11.61
N LEU A 35 -0.18 10.15 -10.38
CA LEU A 35 -0.77 10.72 -9.16
C LEU A 35 -0.57 12.24 -9.11
N TYR A 36 0.64 12.72 -9.40
CA TYR A 36 0.93 14.16 -9.39
C TYR A 36 0.12 14.89 -10.46
N ARG A 37 0.11 14.37 -11.70
CA ARG A 37 -0.69 14.92 -12.78
C ARG A 37 -2.15 15.06 -12.36
N ARG A 38 -2.75 13.96 -11.92
CA ARG A 38 -4.16 13.95 -11.48
C ARG A 38 -4.43 14.94 -10.34
N ALA A 39 -3.56 15.00 -9.34
CA ALA A 39 -3.76 15.88 -8.18
C ALA A 39 -3.69 17.37 -8.57
N VAL A 40 -2.77 17.72 -9.47
CA VAL A 40 -2.61 19.09 -9.97
C VAL A 40 -3.76 19.45 -10.91
N SER A 41 -4.19 18.55 -11.82
CA SER A 41 -5.36 18.78 -12.68
C SER A 41 -6.62 19.05 -11.86
N LEU A 42 -6.89 18.25 -10.83
CA LEU A 42 -8.04 18.46 -9.94
C LEU A 42 -8.01 19.83 -9.22
N PHE A 43 -6.84 20.36 -8.92
CA PHE A 43 -6.72 21.70 -8.37
C PHE A 43 -7.08 22.77 -9.40
N PHE A 44 -6.60 22.67 -10.63
CA PHE A 44 -6.93 23.66 -11.67
C PHE A 44 -8.37 23.53 -12.14
N ASP A 45 -8.98 22.34 -12.14
CA ASP A 45 -10.42 22.18 -12.30
C ASP A 45 -11.21 22.96 -11.24
N TRP A 46 -10.76 22.86 -9.99
CA TRP A 46 -11.36 23.63 -8.88
C TRP A 46 -11.18 25.14 -9.07
N VAL A 47 -10.00 25.61 -9.49
CA VAL A 47 -9.73 27.01 -9.82
C VAL A 47 -10.69 27.51 -10.88
N ALA A 48 -10.86 26.78 -11.98
CA ALA A 48 -11.78 27.12 -13.07
C ALA A 48 -13.24 27.15 -12.59
N ASN A 49 -13.67 26.11 -11.85
CA ASN A 49 -15.05 26.01 -11.34
C ASN A 49 -15.41 27.08 -10.31
N THR A 50 -14.42 27.68 -9.65
CA THR A 50 -14.63 28.76 -8.68
C THR A 50 -14.42 30.15 -9.27
N GLY A 51 -14.17 30.27 -10.59
CA GLY A 51 -14.00 31.54 -11.30
C GLY A 51 -12.72 32.30 -10.91
N ARG A 52 -11.71 31.62 -10.33
CA ARG A 52 -10.45 32.26 -9.96
C ARG A 52 -9.54 32.43 -11.16
N GLN A 53 -8.79 33.53 -11.15
CA GLN A 53 -7.74 33.73 -12.16
C GLN A 53 -6.45 33.03 -11.74
N VAL A 54 -5.88 32.25 -12.62
CA VAL A 54 -4.66 31.47 -12.36
C VAL A 54 -3.50 32.35 -11.95
N GLN A 55 -3.40 33.57 -12.56
CA GLN A 55 -2.33 34.54 -12.31
C GLN A 55 -2.44 35.22 -10.93
N ALA A 56 -3.62 35.15 -10.28
CA ALA A 56 -3.88 35.80 -8.99
C ALA A 56 -3.92 34.81 -7.83
N LEU A 57 -3.59 33.54 -8.06
CA LEU A 57 -3.62 32.50 -7.02
C LEU A 57 -2.59 32.77 -5.92
N THR A 58 -2.99 32.50 -4.69
CA THR A 58 -2.21 32.70 -3.48
C THR A 58 -2.17 31.46 -2.60
N ALA A 59 -1.39 31.49 -1.54
CA ALA A 59 -1.40 30.41 -0.53
C ALA A 59 -2.78 30.21 0.11
N ALA A 60 -3.58 31.26 0.23
CA ALA A 60 -4.94 31.21 0.77
C ALA A 60 -5.86 30.36 -0.10
N ASP A 61 -5.70 30.40 -1.44
CA ASP A 61 -6.49 29.56 -2.34
C ASP A 61 -6.14 28.07 -2.20
N VAL A 62 -4.86 27.74 -2.03
CA VAL A 62 -4.42 26.35 -1.77
C VAL A 62 -4.95 25.87 -0.41
N ILE A 63 -4.99 26.73 0.61
CA ILE A 63 -5.57 26.40 1.92
C ILE A 63 -7.08 26.16 1.77
N GLN A 64 -7.80 27.03 1.09
CA GLN A 64 -9.24 26.87 0.87
C GLN A 64 -9.57 25.60 0.08
N TYR A 65 -8.81 25.30 -0.96
CA TYR A 65 -8.94 24.02 -1.67
C TYR A 65 -8.77 22.80 -0.73
N LYS A 66 -7.74 22.82 0.11
CA LYS A 66 -7.51 21.77 1.12
C LYS A 66 -8.71 21.62 2.06
N GLU A 67 -9.27 22.71 2.55
CA GLU A 67 -10.42 22.71 3.46
C GLU A 67 -11.66 22.14 2.78
N GLN A 68 -11.97 22.57 1.56
CA GLN A 68 -13.09 22.02 0.79
C GLN A 68 -12.96 20.53 0.52
N LEU A 69 -11.75 20.04 0.24
CA LEU A 69 -11.52 18.60 0.08
C LEU A 69 -11.82 17.81 1.36
N LEU A 70 -11.49 18.38 2.52
CA LEU A 70 -11.78 17.76 3.83
C LEU A 70 -13.28 17.80 4.16
N GLU A 71 -13.94 18.93 3.91
CA GLU A 71 -15.38 19.10 4.06
C GLU A 71 -16.16 18.16 3.12
N GLY A 72 -15.65 17.95 1.91
CA GLY A 72 -16.17 16.96 0.96
C GLY A 72 -15.96 15.49 1.37
N GLY A 73 -15.42 15.24 2.58
CA GLY A 73 -15.28 13.89 3.16
C GLY A 73 -14.05 13.12 2.72
N LEU A 74 -13.11 13.75 2.00
CA LEU A 74 -11.85 13.09 1.64
C LEU A 74 -10.96 12.88 2.88
N SER A 75 -10.28 11.75 2.92
CA SER A 75 -9.41 11.43 4.05
C SER A 75 -8.21 12.38 4.13
N ALA A 76 -7.74 12.71 5.34
CA ALA A 76 -6.52 13.50 5.56
C ALA A 76 -5.29 12.92 4.82
N LEU A 77 -5.24 11.59 4.61
CA LEU A 77 -4.19 10.93 3.83
C LEU A 77 -4.28 11.29 2.34
N THR A 78 -5.49 11.26 1.76
CA THR A 78 -5.74 11.59 0.36
C THR A 78 -5.46 13.07 0.12
N VAL A 79 -6.03 13.94 0.95
CA VAL A 79 -5.79 15.39 0.88
C VAL A 79 -4.31 15.73 1.05
N GLY A 80 -3.63 15.07 2.01
CA GLY A 80 -2.19 15.22 2.19
C GLY A 80 -1.38 14.83 0.95
N GLY A 81 -1.80 13.80 0.23
CA GLY A 81 -1.21 13.43 -1.07
C GLY A 81 -1.36 14.53 -2.12
N TYR A 82 -2.55 15.11 -2.23
CA TYR A 82 -2.83 16.20 -3.18
C TYR A 82 -2.04 17.49 -2.84
N ILE A 83 -2.02 17.88 -1.58
CA ILE A 83 -1.24 19.05 -1.14
C ILE A 83 0.28 18.85 -1.37
N ASN A 84 0.79 17.62 -1.15
CA ASN A 84 2.19 17.33 -1.45
C ASN A 84 2.49 17.39 -2.96
N ALA A 85 1.56 16.99 -3.81
CA ALA A 85 1.69 17.15 -5.26
C ALA A 85 1.71 18.62 -5.67
N LEU A 86 0.81 19.45 -5.11
CA LEU A 86 0.79 20.91 -5.35
C LEU A 86 2.08 21.58 -4.87
N ARG A 87 2.59 21.20 -3.70
CA ARG A 87 3.89 21.74 -3.21
C ARG A 87 5.04 21.42 -4.17
N ARG A 88 5.05 20.20 -4.73
CA ARG A 88 6.06 19.83 -5.74
C ARG A 88 5.86 20.59 -7.05
N PHE A 89 4.62 20.76 -7.48
CA PHE A 89 4.27 21.51 -8.68
C PHE A 89 4.74 22.96 -8.56
N TYR A 90 4.36 23.67 -7.50
CA TYR A 90 4.72 25.06 -7.33
C TYR A 90 6.21 25.28 -7.03
N ALA A 91 6.89 24.32 -6.39
CA ALA A 91 8.34 24.36 -6.27
C ALA A 91 9.03 24.20 -7.65
N TRP A 92 8.48 23.34 -8.52
CA TRP A 92 8.97 23.18 -9.87
C TRP A 92 8.68 24.41 -10.74
N THR A 93 7.49 25.02 -10.65
CA THR A 93 7.18 26.26 -11.39
C THR A 93 8.09 27.43 -10.97
N GLU A 94 8.38 27.57 -9.70
CA GLU A 94 9.31 28.57 -9.18
C GLU A 94 10.74 28.35 -9.69
N ALA A 95 11.23 27.12 -9.62
CA ALA A 95 12.56 26.76 -10.12
C ALA A 95 12.73 27.04 -11.63
N ASN A 96 11.64 26.89 -12.40
CA ASN A 96 11.62 27.18 -13.84
C ASN A 96 11.17 28.62 -14.16
N LYS A 97 11.02 29.50 -13.15
CA LYS A 97 10.62 30.91 -13.28
C LYS A 97 9.28 31.10 -13.99
N LEU A 98 8.35 30.14 -13.85
CA LEU A 98 7.02 30.18 -14.44
C LEU A 98 6.01 30.83 -13.50
N TYR A 99 6.04 30.49 -12.20
CA TYR A 99 5.12 31.00 -11.19
C TYR A 99 5.72 30.85 -9.78
N PRO A 100 5.42 31.77 -8.84
CA PRO A 100 5.91 31.68 -7.47
C PRO A 100 5.41 30.44 -6.72
N ASN A 101 6.17 29.99 -5.73
CA ASN A 101 5.77 28.84 -4.91
C ASN A 101 4.74 29.23 -3.84
N ILE A 102 3.48 29.34 -4.23
CA ILE A 102 2.37 29.66 -3.33
C ILE A 102 2.00 28.52 -2.37
N ALA A 103 2.49 27.30 -2.60
CA ALA A 103 2.20 26.14 -1.75
C ALA A 103 3.28 25.86 -0.70
N ALA A 104 4.37 26.62 -0.65
CA ALA A 104 5.50 26.37 0.25
C ALA A 104 5.10 26.29 1.72
N SER A 105 4.26 27.24 2.19
CA SER A 105 3.79 27.32 3.58
C SER A 105 2.57 26.46 3.89
N VAL A 106 1.97 25.81 2.88
CA VAL A 106 0.75 25.02 3.08
C VAL A 106 1.09 23.63 3.59
N HIS A 107 0.65 23.31 4.80
CA HIS A 107 0.89 22.00 5.41
C HIS A 107 -0.21 21.00 5.06
N ALA A 108 0.21 19.74 4.87
CA ALA A 108 -0.74 18.63 4.77
C ALA A 108 -1.57 18.50 6.07
N PRO A 109 -2.82 18.04 5.98
CA PRO A 109 -3.66 17.84 7.16
C PRO A 109 -3.00 16.89 8.16
N ARG A 110 -3.14 17.16 9.46
CA ARG A 110 -2.68 16.24 10.51
C ARG A 110 -3.41 14.91 10.39
N ARG A 111 -2.67 13.84 10.37
CA ARG A 111 -3.22 12.48 10.34
C ARG A 111 -3.59 12.08 11.76
N LYS A 112 -4.83 11.69 11.99
CA LYS A 112 -5.14 10.85 13.16
C LYS A 112 -4.53 9.48 12.91
N MET A 113 -3.74 8.97 13.84
CA MET A 113 -3.19 7.61 13.76
C MET A 113 -4.30 6.60 14.11
N GLU A 114 -5.29 6.49 13.25
CA GLU A 114 -6.33 5.46 13.34
C GLU A 114 -5.95 4.28 12.46
N PHE A 115 -6.06 3.09 13.03
CA PHE A 115 -5.84 1.84 12.30
C PHE A 115 -7.03 1.57 11.38
N LYS A 116 -6.97 2.06 10.15
CA LYS A 116 -8.03 1.82 9.15
C LYS A 116 -8.13 0.36 8.72
N LYS A 117 -7.05 -0.41 8.91
CA LYS A 117 -6.98 -1.83 8.57
C LYS A 117 -6.68 -2.64 9.82
N GLN A 118 -7.54 -3.62 10.09
CA GLN A 118 -7.43 -4.46 11.27
C GLN A 118 -6.74 -5.78 10.95
N PRO A 119 -5.87 -6.29 11.84
CA PRO A 119 -5.39 -7.66 11.75
C PRO A 119 -6.49 -8.63 12.14
N LEU A 120 -6.40 -9.85 11.61
CA LEU A 120 -7.25 -10.94 12.01
C LEU A 120 -6.79 -11.51 13.37
N SER A 121 -7.73 -11.99 14.17
CA SER A 121 -7.40 -12.85 15.33
C SER A 121 -6.82 -14.18 14.84
N VAL A 122 -6.10 -14.89 15.72
CA VAL A 122 -5.54 -16.22 15.41
C VAL A 122 -6.66 -17.20 15.01
N ALA A 123 -7.79 -17.18 15.71
CA ALA A 123 -8.96 -18.00 15.37
C ALA A 123 -9.48 -17.69 13.97
N LYS A 124 -9.62 -16.40 13.61
CA LYS A 124 -10.06 -16.00 12.27
C LYS A 124 -9.06 -16.35 11.16
N VAL A 125 -7.77 -16.41 11.46
CA VAL A 125 -6.79 -16.96 10.51
C VAL A 125 -7.03 -18.45 10.29
N GLY A 126 -7.31 -19.21 11.35
CA GLY A 126 -7.65 -20.63 11.25
C GLY A 126 -8.90 -20.87 10.39
N GLU A 127 -9.97 -20.10 10.63
CA GLU A 127 -11.21 -20.16 9.82
C GLU A 127 -10.92 -19.81 8.34
N LEU A 128 -10.11 -18.77 8.08
CA LEU A 128 -9.73 -18.38 6.72
C LEU A 128 -8.98 -19.50 6.00
N LEU A 129 -8.00 -20.10 6.66
CA LEU A 129 -7.22 -21.20 6.06
C LEU A 129 -8.06 -22.45 5.82
N ALA A 130 -9.03 -22.74 6.70
CA ALA A 130 -10.00 -23.82 6.52
C ALA A 130 -10.94 -23.53 5.34
N TYR A 131 -11.49 -22.31 5.25
CA TYR A 131 -12.32 -21.89 4.12
C TYR A 131 -11.55 -22.01 2.78
N GLU A 132 -10.30 -21.56 2.76
CA GLU A 132 -9.46 -21.61 1.55
C GLU A 132 -9.09 -23.05 1.15
N SER A 133 -9.14 -24.03 2.05
CA SER A 133 -8.89 -25.42 1.69
C SER A 133 -9.92 -26.00 0.72
N GLU A 134 -11.11 -25.42 0.68
CA GLU A 134 -12.22 -25.80 -0.20
C GLU A 134 -12.24 -24.98 -1.52
N GLN A 135 -11.38 -23.98 -1.64
CA GLN A 135 -11.28 -23.14 -2.83
C GLN A 135 -10.33 -23.74 -3.88
N SER A 136 -10.18 -23.03 -5.03
CA SER A 136 -9.22 -23.46 -6.06
C SER A 136 -7.79 -23.56 -5.48
N ALA A 137 -7.00 -24.51 -5.98
CA ALA A 137 -5.62 -24.69 -5.56
C ALA A 137 -4.80 -23.39 -5.65
N ARG A 138 -5.07 -22.58 -6.68
CA ARG A 138 -4.45 -21.27 -6.88
C ARG A 138 -4.81 -20.29 -5.77
N ASP A 139 -6.10 -20.07 -5.50
CA ASP A 139 -6.59 -19.06 -4.54
C ASP A 139 -6.15 -19.46 -3.13
N ARG A 140 -6.24 -20.76 -2.79
CA ARG A 140 -5.70 -21.33 -1.55
C ARG A 140 -4.21 -21.04 -1.40
N ALA A 141 -3.39 -21.25 -2.43
CA ALA A 141 -1.96 -21.01 -2.38
C ALA A 141 -1.64 -19.51 -2.17
N ILE A 142 -2.36 -18.63 -2.87
CA ILE A 142 -2.20 -17.17 -2.73
C ILE A 142 -2.51 -16.69 -1.31
N VAL A 143 -3.66 -17.07 -0.75
CA VAL A 143 -4.07 -16.60 0.58
C VAL A 143 -3.16 -17.18 1.66
N ASN A 144 -2.81 -18.46 1.58
CA ASN A 144 -1.82 -19.09 2.48
C ASN A 144 -0.48 -18.35 2.45
N LEU A 145 0.06 -18.11 1.25
CA LEU A 145 1.31 -17.37 1.09
C LEU A 145 1.22 -15.98 1.73
N MET A 146 0.16 -15.23 1.45
CA MET A 146 0.02 -13.85 1.94
C MET A 146 -0.10 -13.79 3.46
N VAL A 147 -0.89 -14.65 4.09
CA VAL A 147 -1.11 -14.60 5.55
C VAL A 147 0.10 -15.07 6.33
N ARG A 148 0.92 -15.99 5.76
CA ARG A 148 2.11 -16.54 6.44
C ARG A 148 3.38 -15.72 6.21
N THR A 149 3.48 -14.98 5.10
CA THR A 149 4.70 -14.24 4.74
C THR A 149 4.51 -12.73 4.73
N GLY A 150 3.28 -12.26 4.83
CA GLY A 150 2.96 -10.83 4.76
C GLY A 150 3.28 -10.16 3.43
N LEU A 151 3.36 -10.92 2.33
CA LEU A 151 3.61 -10.39 0.99
C LEU A 151 2.55 -9.35 0.58
N ARG A 152 2.98 -8.32 -0.14
CA ARG A 152 2.07 -7.38 -0.80
C ARG A 152 1.52 -7.97 -2.09
N CYS A 153 0.32 -7.56 -2.51
CA CYS A 153 -0.27 -8.02 -3.78
C CYS A 153 0.69 -7.84 -4.98
N VAL A 154 1.47 -6.76 -5.01
CA VAL A 154 2.42 -6.51 -6.10
C VAL A 154 3.61 -7.49 -6.08
N GLU A 155 4.04 -7.92 -4.90
CA GLU A 155 5.11 -8.91 -4.74
C GLU A 155 4.62 -10.29 -5.21
N VAL A 156 3.40 -10.67 -4.85
CA VAL A 156 2.74 -11.89 -5.33
C VAL A 156 2.52 -11.86 -6.85
N ALA A 157 2.05 -10.72 -7.39
CA ALA A 157 1.82 -10.57 -8.83
C ALA A 157 3.11 -10.72 -9.66
N ARG A 158 4.26 -10.28 -9.14
CA ARG A 158 5.55 -10.29 -9.84
C ARG A 158 6.33 -11.59 -9.67
N ALA A 159 5.88 -12.48 -8.81
CA ALA A 159 6.55 -13.76 -8.58
C ALA A 159 6.49 -14.66 -9.81
N ASN A 160 7.61 -15.29 -10.13
CA ASN A 160 7.76 -16.33 -11.16
C ASN A 160 7.99 -17.69 -10.50
N VAL A 161 7.84 -18.76 -11.26
CA VAL A 161 8.09 -20.13 -10.79
C VAL A 161 9.53 -20.28 -10.31
N GLY A 162 10.51 -19.82 -11.10
CA GLY A 162 11.94 -19.90 -10.79
C GLY A 162 12.39 -18.97 -9.64
N ASP A 163 11.52 -18.10 -9.12
CA ASP A 163 11.85 -17.31 -7.91
C ASP A 163 11.81 -18.16 -6.64
N VAL A 164 11.19 -19.35 -6.70
CA VAL A 164 11.26 -20.33 -5.61
C VAL A 164 12.61 -21.05 -5.68
N THR A 165 13.47 -20.75 -4.72
CA THR A 165 14.84 -21.25 -4.70
C THR A 165 15.26 -21.64 -3.27
N PHE A 166 16.52 -21.96 -3.09
CA PHE A 166 17.10 -22.29 -1.79
C PHE A 166 18.24 -21.35 -1.45
N MET A 167 18.33 -20.98 -0.18
CA MET A 167 19.36 -20.08 0.34
C MET A 167 19.99 -20.61 1.63
N GLY A 168 21.23 -20.16 1.88
CA GLY A 168 21.98 -20.50 3.08
C GLY A 168 22.55 -21.92 3.08
N CYS A 169 23.37 -22.23 4.09
CA CYS A 169 24.00 -23.55 4.23
C CYS A 169 22.99 -24.66 4.51
N ASP A 170 21.84 -24.31 5.12
CA ASP A 170 20.78 -25.26 5.48
C ASP A 170 19.74 -25.47 4.35
N ASN A 171 20.00 -24.95 3.14
CA ASN A 171 19.09 -25.05 2.01
C ASN A 171 17.65 -24.64 2.36
N VAL A 172 17.50 -23.46 2.97
CA VAL A 172 16.18 -22.94 3.33
C VAL A 172 15.43 -22.51 2.07
N ARG A 173 14.22 -23.02 1.89
CA ARG A 173 13.38 -22.63 0.75
C ARG A 173 12.88 -21.21 0.92
N VAL A 174 13.06 -20.40 -0.13
CA VAL A 174 12.66 -19.00 -0.17
C VAL A 174 11.93 -18.70 -1.48
N LEU A 175 11.14 -17.64 -1.46
CA LEU A 175 10.63 -16.97 -2.65
C LEU A 175 11.33 -15.62 -2.78
N MET A 176 12.08 -15.44 -3.88
CA MET A 176 12.67 -14.15 -4.24
C MET A 176 11.58 -13.16 -4.63
N VAL A 177 11.65 -11.92 -4.13
CA VAL A 177 10.59 -10.95 -4.32
C VAL A 177 11.10 -9.59 -4.79
N GLN A 178 10.35 -8.99 -5.71
CA GLN A 178 10.54 -7.62 -6.15
C GLN A 178 9.61 -6.68 -5.38
N GLY A 179 10.19 -5.90 -4.48
CA GLY A 179 9.45 -4.95 -3.65
C GLY A 179 8.79 -3.81 -4.44
N LYS A 180 7.87 -3.10 -3.77
CA LYS A 180 7.30 -1.87 -4.33
C LYS A 180 8.40 -0.83 -4.52
N GLY A 181 8.54 -0.30 -5.73
CA GLY A 181 9.55 0.70 -6.02
C GLY A 181 10.92 0.13 -6.37
N ARG A 182 11.11 -1.20 -6.40
CA ARG A 182 12.33 -1.88 -6.82
C ARG A 182 12.23 -2.33 -8.26
N ASP A 183 13.36 -2.41 -8.93
CA ASP A 183 13.46 -2.89 -10.33
C ASP A 183 13.94 -4.34 -10.38
N GLU A 184 14.58 -4.82 -9.30
CA GLU A 184 15.11 -6.17 -9.15
C GLU A 184 14.46 -6.94 -8.00
N LYS A 185 14.66 -8.27 -8.00
CA LYS A 185 14.26 -9.19 -6.91
C LYS A 185 15.40 -9.29 -5.90
N ASP A 186 15.58 -8.24 -5.13
CA ASP A 186 16.66 -8.05 -4.16
C ASP A 186 16.30 -8.47 -2.73
N ASN A 187 15.15 -9.09 -2.56
CA ASN A 187 14.62 -9.50 -1.26
C ASN A 187 13.96 -10.88 -1.33
N TYR A 188 13.70 -11.49 -0.20
CA TYR A 188 13.07 -12.80 -0.16
C TYR A 188 12.11 -12.97 1.02
N VAL A 189 11.26 -14.00 0.95
CA VAL A 189 10.51 -14.54 2.08
C VAL A 189 10.82 -16.01 2.25
N VAL A 190 10.91 -16.47 3.50
CA VAL A 190 11.08 -17.89 3.81
C VAL A 190 9.76 -18.62 3.57
N LEU A 191 9.82 -19.71 2.83
CA LEU A 191 8.71 -20.62 2.61
C LEU A 191 8.83 -21.82 3.56
N THR A 192 8.18 -21.72 4.73
CA THR A 192 8.03 -22.88 5.62
C THR A 192 7.26 -24.00 4.90
N ALA A 193 7.31 -25.24 5.41
CA ALA A 193 6.55 -26.35 4.83
C ALA A 193 5.07 -26.02 4.66
N ALA A 194 4.45 -25.34 5.65
CA ALA A 194 3.05 -24.95 5.62
C ALA A 194 2.75 -23.83 4.60
N ALA A 195 3.74 -23.00 4.25
CA ALA A 195 3.59 -21.97 3.20
C ALA A 195 3.85 -22.55 1.81
N TRP A 196 4.77 -23.52 1.71
CA TRP A 196 5.17 -24.13 0.45
C TRP A 196 4.19 -25.17 -0.07
N GLN A 197 3.61 -25.98 0.79
CA GLN A 197 2.75 -27.09 0.36
C GLN A 197 1.59 -26.66 -0.56
N PRO A 198 0.79 -25.63 -0.25
CA PRO A 198 -0.27 -25.18 -1.15
C PRO A 198 0.26 -24.67 -2.50
N ILE A 199 1.44 -24.04 -2.51
CA ILE A 199 2.09 -23.60 -3.75
C ILE A 199 2.49 -24.80 -4.61
N ARG A 200 3.10 -25.81 -4.00
CA ARG A 200 3.49 -27.05 -4.69
C ARG A 200 2.27 -27.74 -5.29
N GLU A 201 1.21 -27.92 -4.51
CA GLU A 201 -0.03 -28.55 -4.98
C GLU A 201 -0.64 -27.79 -6.16
N TYR A 202 -0.58 -26.45 -6.14
CA TYR A 202 -1.01 -25.66 -7.28
C TYR A 202 -0.07 -25.84 -8.50
N LEU A 203 1.25 -25.83 -8.30
CA LEU A 203 2.20 -26.04 -9.39
C LEU A 203 2.09 -27.44 -10.01
N ASP A 204 1.76 -28.47 -9.22
CA ASP A 204 1.52 -29.83 -9.70
C ASP A 204 0.33 -29.88 -10.69
N THR A 205 -0.62 -28.94 -10.62
CA THR A 205 -1.70 -28.81 -11.61
C THR A 205 -1.24 -28.13 -12.91
N ARG A 206 -0.07 -27.47 -12.91
CA ARG A 206 0.48 -26.70 -14.03
C ARG A 206 1.63 -27.43 -14.72
N LYS A 207 1.31 -28.58 -15.34
CA LYS A 207 2.33 -29.38 -16.05
C LYS A 207 3.06 -28.55 -17.13
N GLY A 208 4.39 -28.52 -17.07
CA GLY A 208 5.23 -27.84 -18.05
C GLY A 208 5.44 -26.33 -17.77
N ALA A 209 5.07 -25.80 -16.58
CA ALA A 209 5.41 -24.45 -16.19
C ALA A 209 6.93 -24.26 -16.16
N LYS A 210 7.41 -23.16 -16.79
CA LYS A 210 8.83 -22.80 -16.87
C LYS A 210 9.20 -21.83 -15.75
N ASP A 211 10.48 -21.73 -15.43
CA ASP A 211 10.98 -20.81 -14.40
C ASP A 211 10.63 -19.35 -14.67
N THR A 212 10.53 -18.96 -15.94
CA THR A 212 10.15 -17.61 -16.35
C THR A 212 8.66 -17.31 -16.26
N ASP A 213 7.83 -18.34 -16.15
CA ASP A 213 6.38 -18.18 -16.09
C ASP A 213 5.94 -17.53 -14.77
N PRO A 214 4.83 -16.80 -14.76
CA PRO A 214 4.24 -16.29 -13.52
C PRO A 214 3.96 -17.44 -12.53
N LEU A 215 4.28 -17.22 -11.26
CA LEU A 215 3.98 -18.21 -10.21
C LEU A 215 2.47 -18.50 -10.13
N PHE A 216 1.64 -17.45 -10.26
CA PHE A 216 0.18 -17.56 -10.29
C PHE A 216 -0.37 -16.99 -11.58
N VAL A 217 -1.18 -17.76 -12.30
CA VAL A 217 -1.74 -17.35 -13.59
C VAL A 217 -3.24 -17.04 -13.51
N CYS A 218 -3.69 -16.23 -14.45
CA CYS A 218 -5.10 -15.93 -14.65
C CYS A 218 -5.76 -17.10 -15.41
N GLU A 219 -6.88 -17.57 -14.93
CA GLU A 219 -7.68 -18.63 -15.55
C GLU A 219 -8.79 -18.06 -16.46
N SER A 220 -8.91 -16.73 -16.54
CA SER A 220 -9.92 -16.08 -17.37
C SER A 220 -9.36 -15.62 -18.71
N ASN A 221 -10.25 -15.43 -19.70
CA ASN A 221 -9.93 -14.93 -21.03
C ASN A 221 -9.42 -13.46 -21.04
N HIS A 222 -9.40 -12.78 -19.90
CA HIS A 222 -8.90 -11.40 -19.72
C HIS A 222 -7.50 -11.36 -19.06
N ALA A 223 -6.70 -12.39 -19.31
CA ALA A 223 -5.32 -12.42 -18.82
C ALA A 223 -4.47 -11.31 -19.47
N THR A 224 -3.44 -10.85 -18.75
CA THR A 224 -2.31 -10.12 -19.34
C THR A 224 -1.65 -10.99 -20.42
N SER A 225 -0.85 -10.37 -21.30
CA SER A 225 -0.19 -11.11 -22.42
C SER A 225 0.65 -12.30 -21.97
N ASP A 226 1.17 -12.26 -20.74
CA ASP A 226 1.95 -13.34 -20.10
C ASP A 226 1.11 -14.22 -19.17
N GLY A 227 -0.21 -14.02 -19.08
CA GLY A 227 -1.10 -14.76 -18.19
C GLY A 227 -1.01 -14.37 -16.70
N ARG A 228 -0.24 -13.35 -16.35
CA ARG A 228 0.00 -12.91 -14.97
C ARG A 228 -1.24 -12.33 -14.30
N LEU A 229 -1.44 -12.64 -13.02
CA LEU A 229 -2.48 -12.00 -12.21
C LEU A 229 -2.13 -10.52 -11.95
N THR A 230 -3.15 -9.65 -12.04
CA THR A 230 -3.02 -8.26 -11.61
C THR A 230 -3.08 -8.14 -10.08
N THR A 231 -2.53 -7.05 -9.55
CA THR A 231 -2.67 -6.74 -8.11
C THR A 231 -4.12 -6.61 -7.67
N ARG A 232 -5.00 -6.16 -8.58
CA ARG A 232 -6.44 -6.05 -8.35
C ARG A 232 -7.07 -7.44 -8.19
N THR A 233 -6.72 -8.40 -9.05
CA THR A 233 -7.21 -9.78 -8.97
C THR A 233 -6.77 -10.45 -7.68
N ILE A 234 -5.48 -10.33 -7.31
CA ILE A 234 -4.96 -10.88 -6.05
C ILE A 234 -5.68 -10.26 -4.84
N SER A 235 -5.91 -8.94 -4.88
CA SER A 235 -6.68 -8.27 -3.81
C SER A 235 -8.12 -8.75 -3.75
N ALA A 236 -8.76 -9.05 -4.88
CA ALA A 236 -10.10 -9.61 -4.94
C ALA A 236 -10.17 -11.04 -4.41
N ILE A 237 -9.16 -11.89 -4.72
CA ILE A 237 -9.04 -13.25 -4.17
C ILE A 237 -8.99 -13.18 -2.63
N ALA A 238 -8.05 -12.41 -2.08
CA ALA A 238 -7.92 -12.23 -0.64
C ALA A 238 -9.21 -11.66 -0.01
N LYS A 239 -9.90 -10.74 -0.69
CA LYS A 239 -11.17 -10.18 -0.19
C LYS A 239 -12.29 -11.20 -0.18
N ARG A 240 -12.40 -12.08 -1.17
CA ARG A 240 -13.38 -13.19 -1.17
C ARG A 240 -13.15 -14.15 -0.01
N GLY A 241 -11.90 -14.54 0.25
CA GLY A 241 -11.57 -15.37 1.42
C GLY A 241 -12.00 -14.72 2.73
N LEU A 242 -11.71 -13.43 2.90
CA LEU A 242 -12.15 -12.67 4.07
C LEU A 242 -13.67 -12.60 4.19
N GLN A 243 -14.39 -12.41 3.10
CA GLN A 243 -15.85 -12.42 3.05
C GLN A 243 -16.41 -13.81 3.43
N GLY A 244 -15.79 -14.89 2.95
CA GLY A 244 -16.16 -16.26 3.29
C GLY A 244 -16.13 -16.59 4.78
N VAL A 245 -15.36 -15.84 5.57
CA VAL A 245 -15.30 -15.96 7.03
C VAL A 245 -16.00 -14.79 7.78
N GLY A 246 -16.89 -14.05 7.09
CA GLY A 246 -17.70 -12.99 7.67
C GLY A 246 -16.98 -11.65 7.86
N LEU A 247 -15.82 -11.44 7.25
CA LEU A 247 -15.02 -10.20 7.35
C LEU A 247 -15.23 -9.31 6.10
N ASP A 248 -16.46 -8.82 5.90
CA ASP A 248 -16.84 -8.08 4.67
C ASP A 248 -16.80 -6.55 4.78
N ASN A 249 -16.32 -5.97 5.84
CA ASN A 249 -16.25 -4.52 5.94
C ASN A 249 -14.96 -3.94 5.30
N LYS A 250 -14.89 -2.60 5.21
CA LYS A 250 -13.75 -1.87 4.62
C LYS A 250 -12.45 -1.97 5.43
N ALA A 251 -12.50 -2.43 6.68
CA ALA A 251 -11.32 -2.61 7.51
C ALA A 251 -10.52 -3.84 7.11
N PHE A 252 -11.15 -4.84 6.46
CA PHE A 252 -10.50 -6.09 6.05
C PHE A 252 -10.29 -6.15 4.53
N THR A 253 -9.03 -6.21 4.14
CA THR A 253 -8.57 -6.24 2.74
C THR A 253 -7.34 -7.13 2.64
N ALA A 254 -6.84 -7.38 1.44
CA ALA A 254 -5.56 -8.07 1.23
C ALA A 254 -4.42 -7.49 2.10
N HIS A 255 -4.41 -6.17 2.34
CA HIS A 255 -3.41 -5.55 3.21
C HIS A 255 -3.59 -5.94 4.69
N SER A 256 -4.80 -6.32 5.11
CA SER A 256 -5.05 -6.84 6.47
C SER A 256 -4.34 -8.18 6.70
N LEU A 257 -4.16 -9.04 5.68
CA LEU A 257 -3.37 -10.28 5.80
C LEU A 257 -1.91 -9.97 6.16
N ARG A 258 -1.36 -8.93 5.56
CA ARG A 258 -0.01 -8.46 5.90
C ARG A 258 0.07 -7.89 7.32
N HIS A 259 -0.92 -7.10 7.74
CA HIS A 259 -1.03 -6.62 9.12
C HIS A 259 -1.16 -7.79 10.09
N THR A 260 -1.95 -8.80 9.74
CA THR A 260 -2.10 -10.03 10.52
C THR A 260 -0.77 -10.76 10.69
N ALA A 261 -0.01 -10.94 9.61
CA ALA A 261 1.30 -11.58 9.67
C ALA A 261 2.24 -10.85 10.64
N GLY A 262 2.36 -9.52 10.53
CA GLY A 262 3.20 -8.71 11.42
C GLY A 262 2.73 -8.72 12.87
N THR A 263 1.44 -8.60 13.11
CA THR A 263 0.87 -8.60 14.48
C THR A 263 1.01 -9.98 15.13
N ASN A 264 0.79 -11.06 14.38
CA ASN A 264 0.86 -12.41 14.92
C ASN A 264 2.28 -12.84 15.29
N ILE A 265 3.33 -12.31 14.67
CA ILE A 265 4.71 -12.50 15.16
C ILE A 265 4.83 -11.97 16.59
N LEU A 266 4.36 -10.75 16.84
CA LEU A 266 4.43 -10.14 18.16
C LEU A 266 3.52 -10.85 19.19
N ARG A 267 2.34 -11.33 18.77
CA ARG A 267 1.45 -12.16 19.60
C ARG A 267 2.10 -13.49 19.97
N ALA A 268 2.86 -14.07 19.08
CA ALA A 268 3.62 -15.31 19.31
C ALA A 268 4.89 -15.10 20.16
N GLY A 269 5.17 -13.89 20.65
CA GLY A 269 6.35 -13.55 21.45
C GLY A 269 7.58 -13.16 20.63
N GLY A 270 7.46 -13.04 19.32
CA GLY A 270 8.53 -12.56 18.44
C GLY A 270 8.84 -11.08 18.65
N SER A 271 10.03 -10.66 18.24
CA SER A 271 10.49 -9.29 18.37
C SER A 271 9.95 -8.38 17.26
N LEU A 272 10.00 -7.06 17.50
CA LEU A 272 9.68 -6.06 16.47
C LEU A 272 10.62 -6.17 15.25
N GLU A 273 11.89 -6.50 15.49
CA GLU A 273 12.88 -6.72 14.45
C GLU A 273 12.52 -7.91 13.57
N GLN A 274 12.10 -9.03 14.17
CA GLN A 274 11.61 -10.21 13.43
C GLN A 274 10.41 -9.85 12.55
N ALA A 275 9.45 -9.07 13.05
CA ALA A 275 8.33 -8.58 12.28
C ALA A 275 8.78 -7.64 11.15
N GLN A 276 9.74 -6.74 11.41
CA GLN A 276 10.31 -5.84 10.41
C GLN A 276 11.04 -6.60 9.30
N MET A 277 11.87 -7.56 9.65
CA MET A 277 12.61 -8.40 8.71
C MET A 277 11.65 -9.20 7.82
N MET A 278 10.69 -9.92 8.41
CA MET A 278 9.72 -10.71 7.66
C MET A 278 8.89 -9.83 6.72
N LEU A 279 8.47 -8.65 7.17
CA LEU A 279 7.69 -7.73 6.37
C LEU A 279 8.55 -6.90 5.39
N ARG A 280 9.86 -6.95 5.49
CA ARG A 280 10.79 -6.17 4.64
C ARG A 280 10.46 -4.67 4.67
N HIS A 281 10.27 -4.12 5.87
CA HIS A 281 10.06 -2.69 6.05
C HIS A 281 11.38 -1.94 6.05
N ALA A 282 11.52 -1.00 5.12
CA ALA A 282 12.72 -0.16 5.05
C ALA A 282 12.86 0.79 6.26
N SER A 283 11.74 1.15 6.91
CA SER A 283 11.72 2.02 8.08
C SER A 283 11.10 1.31 9.28
N PRO A 284 11.75 1.34 10.46
CA PRO A 284 11.19 0.82 11.71
C PRO A 284 9.84 1.44 12.07
N SER A 285 9.65 2.73 11.78
CA SER A 285 8.39 3.45 12.06
C SER A 285 7.16 2.80 11.42
N THR A 286 7.33 2.12 10.29
CA THR A 286 6.26 1.36 9.63
C THR A 286 5.88 0.11 10.42
N THR A 287 6.82 -0.48 11.16
CA THR A 287 6.60 -1.69 11.98
C THR A 287 6.11 -1.35 13.37
N GLU A 288 6.41 -0.16 13.88
CA GLU A 288 5.98 0.32 15.20
C GLU A 288 4.45 0.30 15.39
N ILE A 289 3.72 0.42 14.29
CA ILE A 289 2.26 0.29 14.28
C ILE A 289 1.79 -1.05 14.85
N TYR A 290 2.50 -2.15 14.57
CA TYR A 290 2.17 -3.49 15.08
C TYR A 290 2.49 -3.63 16.57
N SER A 291 3.56 -2.99 17.02
CA SER A 291 3.93 -2.95 18.44
C SER A 291 2.82 -2.29 19.26
N ARG A 292 2.31 -1.15 18.82
CA ARG A 292 1.19 -0.46 19.49
C ARG A 292 -0.08 -1.30 19.53
N MET A 293 -0.38 -2.04 18.44
CA MET A 293 -1.54 -2.95 18.41
C MET A 293 -1.38 -4.10 19.41
N ALA A 294 -0.24 -4.77 19.40
CA ALA A 294 0.06 -5.86 20.35
C ALA A 294 0.08 -5.37 21.81
N LEU A 295 0.61 -4.18 22.08
CA LEU A 295 0.60 -3.57 23.39
C LEU A 295 -0.81 -3.23 23.87
N ASN A 296 -1.65 -2.67 23.00
CA ASN A 296 -3.05 -2.40 23.35
C ASN A 296 -3.84 -3.67 23.66
N GLU A 297 -3.64 -4.74 22.88
CA GLU A 297 -4.25 -6.03 23.16
C GLU A 297 -3.76 -6.63 24.48
N ARG A 298 -2.45 -6.59 24.75
CA ARG A 298 -1.89 -7.04 26.04
C ARG A 298 -2.45 -6.22 27.20
N ARG A 299 -2.59 -4.91 27.04
CA ARG A 299 -3.19 -4.05 28.07
C ARG A 299 -4.62 -4.45 28.39
N LEU A 300 -5.45 -4.78 27.35
CA LEU A 300 -6.82 -5.22 27.55
C LEU A 300 -6.95 -6.62 28.20
N THR A 301 -5.97 -7.50 27.95
CA THR A 301 -6.03 -8.90 28.43
C THR A 301 -5.17 -9.17 29.66
N GLN A 302 -4.12 -8.39 29.87
CA GLN A 302 -3.09 -8.59 30.91
C GLN A 302 -2.72 -7.26 31.59
N GLY A 303 -3.65 -6.30 31.61
CA GLY A 303 -3.45 -5.01 32.26
C GLY A 303 -3.18 -5.15 33.76
N GLY A 304 -2.49 -4.17 34.33
CA GLY A 304 -2.17 -4.15 35.77
C GLY A 304 -3.37 -3.99 36.67
N GLU A 305 -4.55 -3.62 36.10
CA GLU A 305 -5.77 -3.39 36.83
C GLU A 305 -6.21 -4.66 37.61
N GLY A 306 -6.19 -5.82 36.98
CA GLY A 306 -6.48 -7.09 37.65
C GLY A 306 -5.44 -7.53 38.71
N LEU A 307 -4.23 -6.95 38.71
CA LEU A 307 -3.28 -7.14 39.80
C LEU A 307 -3.67 -6.30 41.02
N LEU A 308 -4.14 -5.08 40.79
CA LEU A 308 -4.63 -4.20 41.87
C LEU A 308 -5.91 -4.78 42.51
N ASP A 309 -6.83 -5.32 41.72
CA ASP A 309 -8.01 -5.97 42.25
C ASP A 309 -7.66 -7.14 43.16
N ARG A 310 -6.67 -7.97 42.78
CA ARG A 310 -6.16 -9.04 43.64
C ARG A 310 -5.47 -8.52 44.88
N LEU A 311 -4.71 -7.42 44.78
CA LEU A 311 -4.01 -6.78 45.92
C LEU A 311 -5.03 -6.19 46.90
N TYR A 312 -6.10 -5.62 46.41
CA TYR A 312 -7.15 -5.01 47.23
C TYR A 312 -8.24 -5.99 47.69
N ASN A 313 -8.07 -7.29 47.43
CA ASN A 313 -9.03 -8.36 47.77
C ASN A 313 -10.46 -8.14 47.21
N PHE A 314 -10.58 -7.48 46.05
CA PHE A 314 -11.82 -7.52 45.29
C PHE A 314 -11.83 -8.78 44.42
N ASN A 315 -12.65 -9.77 44.80
CA ASN A 315 -12.94 -11.00 44.04
C ASN A 315 -13.97 -10.73 42.95
#